data_99c25ad238b46dbc04b265fb715b6f98
#
_entry.id   99c25ad238b46dbc04b265fb715b6f98
#
_cell.length_a   1.000
_cell.length_b   1.000
_cell.length_c   1.000
_cell.angle_alpha   90.00
_cell.angle_beta   90.00
_cell.angle_gamma   90.00
#
_symmetry.space_group_name_H-M   'P 1'
#
loop_
_entity.id
_entity.type
_entity.pdbx_description
1 polymer ?
#
loop_
_entity_poly.entity_id
_entity_poly.type
_entity_poly.pdbx_seq_one_letter_code
_entity_poly.pdbx_strand_id
1 'polypeptide(L)'
;MLQIFHVEESGVFSLASGHVKTMNGISISPDAVFHKRSHSALVGSGLDVWLVQHGIRRLIVCGIRTEQCCETTTRHASDMGFEVDYVSEATLTFPMTDRHGRTWSAEEIKSRTELVLDERFAQIVTVDEALAKERTKLVA
;
A
#
# COMPACT_ATOMS: atom_id res chain seq x y z
N MET A 1 6.52 -2.16 11.56
CA MET A 1 6.07 -2.37 10.16
C MET A 1 4.88 -3.30 10.14
N LEU A 2 3.86 -3.04 9.29
CA LEU A 2 2.68 -3.89 9.14
C LEU A 2 2.71 -4.58 7.77
N GLN A 3 2.35 -5.85 7.74
CA GLN A 3 2.25 -6.61 6.50
C GLN A 3 0.81 -6.95 6.21
N ILE A 4 0.36 -6.67 4.98
CA ILE A 4 -1.03 -6.87 4.57
C ILE A 4 -1.06 -7.77 3.35
N PHE A 5 -1.81 -8.87 3.44
CA PHE A 5 -2.04 -9.78 2.32
C PHE A 5 -3.48 -9.66 1.81
N HIS A 6 -3.62 -9.70 0.49
CA HIS A 6 -4.92 -9.92 -0.13
C HIS A 6 -5.23 -11.42 -0.10
N VAL A 7 -6.43 -11.77 0.34
CA VAL A 7 -6.88 -13.16 0.42
C VAL A 7 -8.26 -13.34 -0.23
N GLU A 8 -8.47 -14.51 -0.82
CA GLU A 8 -9.74 -14.93 -1.39
C GLU A 8 -10.15 -16.29 -0.83
N GLU A 9 -11.40 -16.68 -1.01
CA GLU A 9 -11.91 -17.96 -0.52
C GLU A 9 -11.31 -19.15 -1.27
N SER A 10 -11.01 -18.96 -2.56
CA SER A 10 -10.46 -19.99 -3.44
C SER A 10 -9.45 -19.39 -4.42
N GLY A 11 -8.79 -20.24 -5.18
CA GLY A 11 -7.82 -19.82 -6.19
C GLY A 11 -6.44 -19.51 -5.62
N VAL A 12 -5.64 -18.79 -6.39
CA VAL A 12 -4.22 -18.51 -6.08
C VAL A 12 -4.04 -17.59 -4.87
N PHE A 13 -5.04 -16.78 -4.56
CA PHE A 13 -5.04 -15.91 -3.38
C PHE A 13 -5.69 -16.54 -2.15
N SER A 14 -6.08 -17.82 -2.20
CA SER A 14 -6.54 -18.51 -0.99
C SER A 14 -5.35 -18.85 -0.08
N LEU A 15 -5.56 -18.83 1.23
CA LEU A 15 -4.53 -19.24 2.19
C LEU A 15 -4.09 -20.69 1.96
N ALA A 16 -5.00 -21.53 1.52
CA ALA A 16 -4.72 -22.95 1.22
C ALA A 16 -3.79 -23.15 0.00
N SER A 17 -3.68 -22.16 -0.88
CA SER A 17 -2.83 -22.24 -2.07
C SER A 17 -1.33 -22.26 -1.76
N GLY A 18 -0.93 -21.75 -0.59
CA GLY A 18 0.47 -21.56 -0.21
C GLY A 18 1.17 -20.39 -0.95
N HIS A 19 0.43 -19.62 -1.78
CA HIS A 19 0.98 -18.47 -2.52
C HIS A 19 0.84 -17.15 -1.76
N VAL A 20 -0.02 -17.08 -0.75
CA VAL A 20 -0.20 -15.89 0.10
C VAL A 20 0.96 -15.83 1.10
N LYS A 21 2.06 -15.25 0.67
CA LYS A 21 3.30 -15.14 1.44
C LYS A 21 4.12 -13.94 1.01
N THR A 22 5.09 -13.58 1.82
CA THR A 22 6.09 -12.55 1.47
C THR A 22 6.80 -12.93 0.17
N MET A 23 7.01 -11.95 -0.70
CA MET A 23 7.71 -12.15 -1.96
C MET A 23 9.14 -12.63 -1.73
N ASN A 24 9.64 -13.47 -2.63
CA ASN A 24 11.01 -13.94 -2.57
C ASN A 24 11.99 -12.76 -2.61
N GLY A 25 13.04 -12.84 -1.80
CA GLY A 25 14.05 -11.77 -1.69
C GLY A 25 13.68 -10.64 -0.72
N ILE A 26 12.46 -10.64 -0.18
CA ILE A 26 12.06 -9.69 0.87
C ILE A 26 12.11 -10.41 2.21
N SER A 27 12.93 -9.88 3.13
CA SER A 27 13.01 -10.35 4.52
C SER A 27 12.51 -9.26 5.44
N ILE A 28 11.38 -9.51 6.09
CA ILE A 28 10.76 -8.58 7.03
C ILE A 28 10.35 -9.29 8.31
N SER A 29 10.33 -8.52 9.40
CA SER A 29 9.79 -8.93 10.70
C SER A 29 8.64 -7.97 11.04
N PRO A 30 7.39 -8.27 10.66
CA PRO A 30 6.28 -7.37 10.88
C PRO A 30 5.82 -7.38 12.35
N ASP A 31 5.41 -6.22 12.86
CA ASP A 31 4.79 -6.10 14.18
C ASP A 31 3.38 -6.73 14.20
N ALA A 32 2.70 -6.70 13.05
CA ALA A 32 1.41 -7.39 12.85
C ALA A 32 1.19 -7.73 11.38
N VAL A 33 0.38 -8.77 11.15
CA VAL A 33 -0.02 -9.25 9.82
C VAL A 33 -1.54 -9.18 9.70
N PHE A 34 -2.03 -8.61 8.60
CA PHE A 34 -3.45 -8.49 8.31
C PHE A 34 -3.81 -9.17 7.00
N HIS A 35 -5.01 -9.72 6.95
CA HIS A 35 -5.60 -10.26 5.73
C HIS A 35 -6.78 -9.40 5.31
N LYS A 36 -6.85 -9.05 4.03
CA LYS A 36 -7.94 -8.26 3.45
C LYS A 36 -8.56 -8.96 2.25
N ARG A 37 -9.84 -8.72 2.00
CA ARG A 37 -10.57 -9.19 0.82
C ARG A 37 -10.96 -8.05 -0.13
N SER A 38 -10.79 -6.82 0.31
CA SER A 38 -11.06 -5.59 -0.46
C SER A 38 -9.77 -4.97 -0.98
N HIS A 39 -9.85 -4.06 -1.94
CA HIS A 39 -8.66 -3.33 -2.40
C HIS A 39 -8.05 -2.48 -1.28
N SER A 40 -8.88 -1.73 -0.54
CA SER A 40 -8.39 -1.02 0.64
C SER A 40 -7.99 -1.98 1.76
N ALA A 41 -6.82 -1.75 2.34
CA ALA A 41 -6.34 -2.47 3.52
C ALA A 41 -7.16 -2.17 4.78
N LEU A 42 -7.93 -1.09 4.80
CA LEU A 42 -8.72 -0.64 5.95
C LEU A 42 -10.15 -1.20 5.96
N VAL A 43 -10.54 -1.99 4.93
CA VAL A 43 -11.89 -2.55 4.86
C VAL A 43 -11.90 -4.00 5.32
N GLY A 44 -12.55 -4.25 6.46
CA GLY A 44 -12.84 -5.60 6.95
C GLY A 44 -11.61 -6.42 7.37
N SER A 45 -10.45 -5.80 7.53
CA SER A 45 -9.20 -6.44 7.95
C SER A 45 -8.92 -6.28 9.45
N GLY A 46 -9.57 -5.30 10.11
CA GLY A 46 -9.26 -4.89 11.48
C GLY A 46 -8.04 -3.96 11.58
N LEU A 47 -7.41 -3.61 10.47
CA LEU A 47 -6.26 -2.72 10.45
C LEU A 47 -6.60 -1.32 10.97
N ASP A 48 -7.75 -0.78 10.59
CA ASP A 48 -8.26 0.51 11.03
C ASP A 48 -8.36 0.60 12.56
N VAL A 49 -8.95 -0.43 13.17
CA VAL A 49 -9.07 -0.54 14.62
C VAL A 49 -7.69 -0.62 15.28
N TRP A 50 -6.81 -1.45 14.73
CA TRP A 50 -5.45 -1.62 15.23
C TRP A 50 -4.65 -0.32 15.20
N LEU A 51 -4.72 0.43 14.10
CA LEU A 51 -4.02 1.72 13.94
C LEU A 51 -4.48 2.73 15.00
N VAL A 52 -5.79 2.84 15.22
CA VAL A 52 -6.36 3.74 16.22
C VAL A 52 -5.94 3.33 17.64
N GLN A 53 -6.00 2.04 17.98
CA GLN A 53 -5.59 1.53 19.29
C GLN A 53 -4.11 1.77 19.61
N HIS A 54 -3.26 1.80 18.58
CA HIS A 54 -1.82 2.07 18.73
C HIS A 54 -1.45 3.55 18.53
N GLY A 55 -2.45 4.44 18.42
CA GLY A 55 -2.21 5.88 18.28
C GLY A 55 -1.50 6.29 16.99
N ILE A 56 -1.55 5.43 15.97
CA ILE A 56 -0.91 5.72 14.67
C ILE A 56 -1.68 6.83 13.97
N ARG A 57 -0.99 7.84 13.48
CA ARG A 57 -1.56 8.99 12.77
C ARG A 57 -1.04 9.14 11.36
N ARG A 58 0.08 8.52 11.06
CA ARG A 58 0.75 8.61 9.77
C ARG A 58 1.07 7.23 9.23
N LEU A 59 0.85 7.04 7.95
CA LEU A 59 1.09 5.80 7.24
C LEU A 59 2.11 6.04 6.12
N ILE A 60 3.04 5.09 5.94
CA ILE A 60 3.87 4.98 4.77
C ILE A 60 3.32 3.83 3.94
N VAL A 61 2.87 4.11 2.72
CA VAL A 61 2.26 3.11 1.83
C VAL A 61 3.21 2.71 0.73
N CYS A 62 3.47 1.40 0.66
CA CYS A 62 4.24 0.76 -0.40
C CYS A 62 3.67 -0.63 -0.70
N GLY A 63 4.10 -1.29 -1.76
CA GLY A 63 3.68 -2.66 -2.09
C GLY A 63 3.11 -2.84 -3.49
N ILE A 64 2.09 -3.70 -3.64
CA ILE A 64 1.51 -4.07 -4.94
C ILE A 64 -0.04 -4.16 -4.84
N ARG A 65 -0.80 -3.67 -5.82
CA ARG A 65 -0.41 -2.94 -7.04
C ARG A 65 -0.57 -1.44 -6.80
N THR A 66 0.29 -0.66 -7.45
CA THR A 66 0.33 0.80 -7.40
C THR A 66 -1.06 1.43 -7.50
N GLU A 67 -1.74 1.20 -8.62
CA GLU A 67 -3.03 1.83 -8.99
C GLU A 67 -4.27 1.15 -8.38
N GLN A 68 -4.08 0.05 -7.66
CA GLN A 68 -5.17 -0.70 -7.04
C GLN A 68 -5.09 -0.64 -5.51
N CYS A 69 -4.49 -1.66 -4.89
CA CYS A 69 -4.47 -1.77 -3.43
C CYS A 69 -3.76 -0.60 -2.75
N CYS A 70 -2.63 -0.14 -3.31
CA CYS A 70 -1.88 0.97 -2.72
C CYS A 70 -2.65 2.29 -2.87
N GLU A 71 -3.11 2.64 -4.09
CA GLU A 71 -3.89 3.86 -4.31
C GLU A 71 -5.20 3.85 -3.51
N THR A 72 -5.96 2.75 -3.54
CA THR A 72 -7.23 2.65 -2.82
C THR A 72 -7.06 2.78 -1.31
N THR A 73 -6.03 2.13 -0.75
CA THR A 73 -5.71 2.24 0.68
C THR A 73 -5.32 3.67 1.05
N THR A 74 -4.50 4.33 0.23
CA THR A 74 -4.07 5.71 0.43
C THR A 74 -5.24 6.68 0.49
N ARG A 75 -6.15 6.63 -0.50
CA ARG A 75 -7.35 7.47 -0.53
C ARG A 75 -8.23 7.25 0.70
N HIS A 76 -8.48 5.99 1.03
CA HIS A 76 -9.31 5.65 2.19
C HIS A 76 -8.65 6.08 3.51
N ALA A 77 -7.35 5.88 3.66
CA ALA A 77 -6.61 6.34 4.84
C ALA A 77 -6.70 7.87 5.01
N SER A 78 -6.51 8.61 3.92
CA SER A 78 -6.67 10.06 3.90
C SER A 78 -8.08 10.50 4.32
N ASP A 79 -9.12 9.86 3.74
CA ASP A 79 -10.53 10.15 4.10
C ASP A 79 -10.82 9.84 5.58
N MET A 80 -10.11 8.90 6.19
CA MET A 80 -10.19 8.58 7.62
C MET A 80 -9.34 9.52 8.51
N GLY A 81 -8.62 10.48 7.92
CA GLY A 81 -7.84 11.49 8.64
C GLY A 81 -6.41 11.06 8.99
N PHE A 82 -5.89 10.00 8.37
CA PHE A 82 -4.47 9.67 8.46
C PHE A 82 -3.64 10.56 7.53
N GLU A 83 -2.47 10.97 7.99
CA GLU A 83 -1.42 11.48 7.10
C GLU A 83 -0.82 10.31 6.32
N VAL A 84 -0.63 10.47 5.02
CA VAL A 84 -0.10 9.40 4.18
C VAL A 84 1.11 9.88 3.39
N ASP A 85 2.21 9.15 3.52
CA ASP A 85 3.35 9.19 2.62
C ASP A 85 3.21 8.02 1.62
N TYR A 86 3.15 8.34 0.35
CA TYR A 86 3.08 7.34 -0.71
C TYR A 86 4.44 7.18 -1.38
N VAL A 87 5.04 5.99 -1.23
CA VAL A 87 6.38 5.71 -1.77
C VAL A 87 6.24 5.01 -3.12
N SER A 88 6.03 5.79 -4.17
CA SER A 88 5.76 5.27 -5.52
C SER A 88 6.86 4.35 -6.04
N GLU A 89 8.13 4.69 -5.80
CA GLU A 89 9.27 3.86 -6.21
C GLU A 89 9.31 2.48 -5.52
N ALA A 90 8.70 2.38 -4.32
CA ALA A 90 8.53 1.13 -3.59
C ALA A 90 7.17 0.45 -3.86
N THR A 91 6.46 0.86 -4.89
CA THR A 91 5.28 0.17 -5.39
C THR A 91 5.55 -0.56 -6.69
N LEU A 92 4.79 -1.61 -6.95
CA LEU A 92 4.88 -2.41 -8.16
C LEU A 92 3.56 -2.39 -8.92
N THR A 93 3.66 -2.36 -10.24
CA THR A 93 2.54 -2.56 -11.17
C THR A 93 3.04 -3.22 -12.46
N PHE A 94 2.12 -3.53 -13.35
CA PHE A 94 2.39 -4.17 -14.64
C PHE A 94 1.75 -3.35 -15.77
N PRO A 95 2.28 -3.42 -17.01
CA PRO A 95 1.60 -2.82 -18.15
C PRO A 95 0.16 -3.33 -18.27
N MET A 96 -0.75 -2.44 -18.62
CA MET A 96 -2.16 -2.75 -18.81
C MET A 96 -2.67 -2.22 -20.15
N THR A 97 -3.51 -3.00 -20.80
CA THR A 97 -4.16 -2.60 -22.06
C THR A 97 -5.57 -2.12 -21.75
N ASP A 98 -5.91 -0.92 -22.22
CA ASP A 98 -7.24 -0.37 -22.08
C ASP A 98 -8.25 -0.97 -23.09
N ARG A 99 -9.51 -0.62 -22.93
CA ARG A 99 -10.60 -1.09 -23.81
C ARG A 99 -10.46 -0.68 -25.28
N HIS A 100 -9.59 0.28 -25.59
CA HIS A 100 -9.33 0.76 -26.94
C HIS A 100 -8.07 0.13 -27.56
N GLY A 101 -7.43 -0.81 -26.85
CA GLY A 101 -6.24 -1.52 -27.31
C GLY A 101 -4.92 -0.78 -27.08
N ARG A 102 -4.93 0.37 -26.37
CA ARG A 102 -3.70 1.06 -25.97
C ARG A 102 -3.09 0.36 -24.75
N THR A 103 -1.82 0.03 -24.83
CA THR A 103 -1.04 -0.45 -23.69
C THR A 103 -0.39 0.71 -22.95
N TRP A 104 -0.64 0.79 -21.66
CA TRP A 104 -0.04 1.72 -20.71
C TRP A 104 1.13 1.03 -20.03
N SER A 105 2.29 1.65 -20.02
CA SER A 105 3.46 1.12 -19.32
C SER A 105 3.28 1.19 -17.78
N ALA A 106 4.12 0.47 -17.05
CA ALA A 106 4.13 0.55 -15.59
C ALA A 106 4.46 1.98 -15.11
N GLU A 107 5.36 2.67 -15.79
CA GLU A 107 5.75 4.05 -15.50
C GLU A 107 4.59 5.04 -15.74
N GLU A 108 3.87 4.91 -16.86
CA GLU A 108 2.68 5.73 -17.13
C GLU A 108 1.61 5.55 -16.04
N ILE A 109 1.40 4.31 -15.59
CA ILE A 109 0.45 3.99 -14.52
C ILE A 109 0.91 4.59 -13.19
N LYS A 110 2.19 4.49 -12.84
CA LYS A 110 2.76 5.11 -11.63
C LYS A 110 2.60 6.63 -11.68
N SER A 111 3.00 7.26 -12.78
CA SER A 111 2.89 8.72 -12.96
C SER A 111 1.43 9.21 -12.84
N ARG A 112 0.49 8.45 -13.39
CA ARG A 112 -0.94 8.77 -13.22
C ARG A 112 -1.38 8.65 -11.76
N THR A 113 -0.92 7.63 -11.04
CA THR A 113 -1.26 7.44 -9.63
C THR A 113 -0.67 8.55 -8.76
N GLU A 114 0.58 8.92 -8.99
CA GLU A 114 1.21 10.08 -8.33
C GLU A 114 0.40 11.36 -8.57
N LEU A 115 0.10 11.66 -9.82
CA LEU A 115 -0.65 12.86 -10.20
C LEU A 115 -1.98 13.02 -9.45
N VAL A 116 -2.68 11.93 -9.19
CA VAL A 116 -4.01 12.00 -8.54
C VAL A 116 -3.95 11.91 -7.01
N LEU A 117 -2.83 11.48 -6.46
CA LEU A 117 -2.65 11.36 -5.01
C LEU A 117 -1.95 12.57 -4.40
N ASP A 118 -1.02 13.18 -5.13
CA ASP A 118 -0.12 14.20 -4.62
C ASP A 118 -0.87 15.43 -4.09
N GLU A 119 -0.43 15.93 -2.95
CA GLU A 119 -0.99 17.07 -2.21
C GLU A 119 -2.48 16.97 -1.82
N ARG A 120 -3.19 15.96 -2.31
CA ARG A 120 -4.62 15.78 -2.02
C ARG A 120 -4.91 14.63 -1.05
N PHE A 121 -4.32 13.48 -1.28
CA PHE A 121 -4.54 12.27 -0.48
C PHE A 121 -3.27 11.79 0.22
N ALA A 122 -2.11 12.17 -0.32
CA ALA A 122 -0.81 11.78 0.20
C ALA A 122 0.26 12.79 -0.21
N GLN A 123 1.41 12.70 0.46
CA GLN A 123 2.66 13.24 -0.06
C GLN A 123 3.38 12.15 -0.83
N ILE A 124 3.77 12.43 -2.06
CA ILE A 124 4.64 11.53 -2.82
C ILE A 124 6.06 11.73 -2.30
N VAL A 125 6.67 10.66 -1.83
CA VAL A 125 8.00 10.70 -1.22
C VAL A 125 8.87 9.56 -1.77
N THR A 126 10.17 9.76 -1.73
CA THR A 126 11.18 8.73 -2.01
C THR A 126 11.34 7.79 -0.81
N VAL A 127 11.98 6.65 -1.02
CA VAL A 127 12.35 5.73 0.07
C VAL A 127 13.24 6.45 1.10
N ASP A 128 14.22 7.23 0.62
CA ASP A 128 15.15 7.95 1.50
C ASP A 128 14.43 9.00 2.36
N GLU A 129 13.50 9.75 1.78
CA GLU A 129 12.68 10.73 2.51
C GLU A 129 11.78 10.05 3.55
N ALA A 130 11.14 8.94 3.19
CA ALA A 130 10.30 8.18 4.11
C ALA A 130 11.11 7.67 5.31
N LEU A 131 12.30 7.12 5.07
CA LEU A 131 13.19 6.62 6.12
C LEU A 131 13.81 7.75 6.97
N ALA A 132 14.11 8.92 6.38
CA ALA A 132 14.61 10.08 7.12
C ALA A 132 13.57 10.63 8.10
N LYS A 133 12.31 10.71 7.69
CA LYS A 133 11.19 11.14 8.54
C LYS A 133 10.96 10.21 9.75
N GLU A 134 11.17 8.91 9.59
CA GLU A 134 11.09 7.93 10.69
C GLU A 134 12.20 8.16 11.73
N ARG A 135 13.44 8.42 11.28
CA ARG A 135 14.59 8.65 12.16
C ARG A 135 14.44 9.90 13.03
N THR A 136 13.79 10.93 12.50
CA THR A 136 13.58 12.18 13.25
C THR A 136 12.62 12.00 14.43
N LYS A 137 11.67 11.05 14.35
CA LYS A 137 10.73 10.75 15.47
C LYS A 137 11.37 9.94 16.59
N LEU A 138 12.47 9.23 16.33
CA LEU A 138 13.20 8.44 17.34
C LEU A 138 14.16 9.27 18.21
N VAL A 139 14.40 10.52 17.87
CA VAL A 139 15.35 11.43 18.56
C VAL A 139 14.62 12.50 19.40
N ALA A 140 13.31 12.56 19.35
CA ALA A 140 12.47 13.48 20.14
C ALA A 140 11.74 12.73 21.26
#